data_e7b186d09a5cc3ec0af85f4a79e51ece
#
_entry.id   e7b186d09a5cc3ec0af85f4a79e51ece
#
_cell.length_a   1.000
_cell.length_b   1.000
_cell.length_c   1.000
_cell.angle_alpha   90.00
_cell.angle_beta   90.00
_cell.angle_gamma   90.00
#
_symmetry.space_group_name_H-M   'P 1'
#
loop_
_entity.id
_entity.type
_entity.pdbx_description
1 polymer ?
#
loop_
_entity_poly.entity_id
_entity_poly.type
_entity_poly.pdbx_seq_one_letter_code
_entity_poly.pdbx_strand_id
1 'polypeptide(L)'
;MHEVTVRPATQSDFDFLFHLVCLTMKEYVAATTGWDERREKEIFTRYFDFSTYQISVIVLDGSNIGYLKTERMEREIFLANLHVHPDYQNRGIGSSLLKSLLLKAKQQGVSVSLKVLKVDHAARRLYERFGFSIEEEAEDYYLMRALPHDSSNSIAR
;
A
#
# COMPACT_ATOMS: atom_id res chain seq x y z
N MET A 1 10.14 20.99 -10.40
CA MET A 1 10.07 19.52 -10.29
C MET A 1 9.68 19.12 -8.88
N HIS A 2 8.73 18.25 -8.76
CA HIS A 2 8.22 17.83 -7.47
C HIS A 2 8.88 16.52 -7.04
N GLU A 3 9.49 16.55 -5.88
CA GLU A 3 10.16 15.37 -5.36
C GLU A 3 9.30 14.67 -4.32
N VAL A 4 9.06 13.38 -4.53
CA VAL A 4 8.35 12.54 -3.58
C VAL A 4 9.37 11.78 -2.75
N THR A 5 9.27 11.93 -1.44
CA THR A 5 10.14 11.22 -0.50
C THR A 5 9.30 10.51 0.54
N VAL A 6 9.93 9.64 1.31
CA VAL A 6 9.27 9.00 2.44
C VAL A 6 10.10 9.24 3.69
N ARG A 7 9.45 9.34 4.83
CA ARG A 7 10.12 9.44 6.12
C ARG A 7 9.49 8.47 7.10
N PRO A 8 10.23 8.00 8.11
CA PRO A 8 9.63 7.14 9.12
C PRO A 8 8.48 7.86 9.83
N ALA A 9 7.38 7.14 10.04
CA ALA A 9 6.27 7.67 10.82
C ALA A 9 6.60 7.61 12.31
N THR A 10 5.97 8.49 13.08
CA THR A 10 6.06 8.48 14.54
C THR A 10 4.65 8.42 15.11
N GLN A 11 4.55 8.28 16.43
CA GLN A 11 3.24 8.25 17.08
C GLN A 11 2.43 9.52 16.81
N SER A 12 3.11 10.65 16.63
CA SER A 12 2.43 11.93 16.35
C SER A 12 1.76 11.96 14.98
N ASP A 13 2.05 11.00 14.11
CA ASP A 13 1.42 10.93 12.79
C ASP A 13 0.10 10.16 12.81
N PHE A 14 -0.28 9.58 13.95
CA PHE A 14 -1.46 8.71 14.04
C PHE A 14 -2.73 9.37 13.51
N ASP A 15 -3.04 10.59 13.98
CA ASP A 15 -4.29 11.23 13.61
C ASP A 15 -4.35 11.53 12.12
N PHE A 16 -3.27 12.01 11.54
CA PHE A 16 -3.20 12.28 10.10
C PHE A 16 -3.41 10.98 9.31
N LEU A 17 -2.71 9.91 9.71
CA LEU A 17 -2.77 8.66 8.98
C LEU A 17 -4.13 7.99 9.09
N PHE A 18 -4.75 8.04 10.28
CA PHE A 18 -6.09 7.49 10.42
C PHE A 18 -7.10 8.29 9.59
N HIS A 19 -6.99 9.61 9.61
CA HIS A 19 -7.86 10.46 8.79
C HIS A 19 -7.71 10.12 7.30
N LEU A 20 -6.48 9.88 6.86
CA LEU A 20 -6.19 9.49 5.49
C LEU A 20 -6.87 8.17 5.13
N VAL A 21 -6.83 7.18 6.02
CA VAL A 21 -7.52 5.91 5.81
C VAL A 21 -9.02 6.13 5.64
N CYS A 22 -9.61 6.99 6.48
CA CYS A 22 -11.03 7.32 6.36
C CYS A 22 -11.34 7.91 4.98
N LEU A 23 -10.49 8.83 4.51
CA LEU A 23 -10.70 9.46 3.20
C LEU A 23 -10.59 8.48 2.04
N THR A 24 -9.67 7.53 2.13
CA THR A 24 -9.38 6.66 0.99
C THR A 24 -10.17 5.36 0.99
N MET A 25 -10.57 4.86 2.16
CA MET A 25 -11.14 3.52 2.28
C MET A 25 -12.61 3.47 2.67
N LYS A 26 -13.16 4.58 3.19
CA LYS A 26 -14.51 4.55 3.74
C LYS A 26 -15.54 4.02 2.75
N GLU A 27 -15.49 4.51 1.51
CA GLU A 27 -16.44 4.11 0.49
C GLU A 27 -16.35 2.61 0.18
N TYR A 28 -15.12 2.09 0.05
CA TYR A 28 -14.90 0.68 -0.26
C TYR A 28 -15.33 -0.23 0.89
N VAL A 29 -14.97 0.13 2.11
CA VAL A 29 -15.34 -0.68 3.28
C VAL A 29 -16.84 -0.64 3.50
N ALA A 30 -17.48 0.50 3.29
CA ALA A 30 -18.94 0.62 3.41
C ALA A 30 -19.64 -0.30 2.41
N ALA A 31 -19.06 -0.51 1.23
CA ALA A 31 -19.63 -1.37 0.20
C ALA A 31 -19.47 -2.86 0.48
N THR A 32 -18.60 -3.22 1.44
CA THR A 32 -18.35 -4.64 1.76
C THR A 32 -18.90 -5.00 3.14
N THR A 33 -18.20 -4.62 4.20
CA THR A 33 -18.56 -5.01 5.58
C THR A 33 -19.28 -3.90 6.34
N GLY A 34 -19.48 -2.73 5.72
CA GLY A 34 -20.06 -1.56 6.37
C GLY A 34 -19.01 -0.75 7.10
N TRP A 35 -19.21 0.56 7.11
CA TRP A 35 -18.27 1.48 7.77
C TRP A 35 -18.73 1.80 9.17
N ASP A 36 -17.86 1.54 10.16
CA ASP A 36 -18.05 1.90 11.56
C ASP A 36 -16.73 2.52 12.02
N GLU A 37 -16.70 3.83 12.18
CA GLU A 37 -15.45 4.55 12.45
C GLU A 37 -14.79 4.09 13.74
N ARG A 38 -15.57 3.78 14.76
CA ARG A 38 -15.02 3.29 16.02
C ARG A 38 -14.30 1.97 15.83
N ARG A 39 -14.92 1.05 15.11
CA ARG A 39 -14.31 -0.24 14.79
C ARG A 39 -13.06 -0.06 13.94
N GLU A 40 -13.13 0.80 12.92
CA GLU A 40 -11.97 1.04 12.05
C GLU A 40 -10.83 1.68 12.81
N LYS A 41 -11.12 2.57 13.75
CA LYS A 41 -10.09 3.18 14.57
C LYS A 41 -9.42 2.16 15.50
N GLU A 42 -10.21 1.24 16.06
CA GLU A 42 -9.66 0.17 16.88
C GLU A 42 -8.74 -0.73 16.07
N ILE A 43 -9.14 -1.08 14.86
CA ILE A 43 -8.32 -1.89 13.95
C ILE A 43 -7.05 -1.13 13.58
N PHE A 44 -7.18 0.14 13.21
CA PHE A 44 -6.02 0.95 12.84
C PHE A 44 -5.03 1.06 14.00
N THR A 45 -5.54 1.26 15.21
CA THR A 45 -4.70 1.35 16.41
C THR A 45 -3.91 0.07 16.64
N ARG A 46 -4.56 -1.08 16.47
CA ARG A 46 -3.92 -2.38 16.64
C ARG A 46 -2.76 -2.58 15.68
N TYR A 47 -2.91 -2.13 14.45
CA TYR A 47 -1.91 -2.34 13.41
C TYR A 47 -0.99 -1.14 13.20
N PHE A 48 -1.11 -0.11 14.03
CA PHE A 48 -0.16 1.00 14.05
C PHE A 48 0.98 0.63 15.00
N ASP A 49 1.76 -0.35 14.54
CA ASP A 49 2.72 -1.07 15.39
C ASP A 49 4.09 -1.04 14.71
N PHE A 50 4.99 -0.24 15.26
CA PHE A 50 6.32 -0.04 14.71
C PHE A 50 7.25 -1.23 14.94
N SER A 51 6.87 -2.17 15.80
CA SER A 51 7.70 -3.37 16.01
C SER A 51 7.47 -4.42 14.92
N THR A 52 6.30 -4.43 14.31
CA THR A 52 5.93 -5.37 13.26
C THR A 52 6.09 -4.77 11.87
N TYR A 53 5.72 -3.52 11.72
CA TYR A 53 5.64 -2.87 10.40
C TYR A 53 6.64 -1.74 10.27
N GLN A 54 7.09 -1.53 9.04
CA GLN A 54 7.78 -0.30 8.67
C GLN A 54 6.70 0.64 8.14
N ILE A 55 6.47 1.73 8.86
CA ILE A 55 5.44 2.71 8.52
C ILE A 55 6.14 3.99 8.11
N SER A 56 5.88 4.45 6.90
CA SER A 56 6.51 5.64 6.34
C SER A 56 5.46 6.63 5.89
N VAL A 57 5.68 7.91 6.15
CA VAL A 57 4.83 8.98 5.64
C VAL A 57 5.37 9.41 4.29
N ILE A 58 4.48 9.55 3.32
CA ILE A 58 4.83 10.03 1.97
C ILE A 58 4.77 11.55 1.99
N VAL A 59 5.85 12.18 1.55
CA VAL A 59 6.00 13.63 1.60
C VAL A 59 6.21 14.16 0.19
N LEU A 60 5.48 15.21 -0.17
CA LEU A 60 5.65 15.92 -1.45
C LEU A 60 5.79 17.42 -1.15
N ASP A 61 6.94 17.99 -1.51
CA ASP A 61 7.21 19.41 -1.31
C ASP A 61 6.94 19.87 0.13
N GLY A 62 7.36 19.04 1.10
CA GLY A 62 7.21 19.35 2.51
C GLY A 62 5.86 19.05 3.12
N SER A 63 4.90 18.57 2.32
CA SER A 63 3.55 18.23 2.80
C SER A 63 3.39 16.73 2.96
N ASN A 64 2.75 16.31 4.04
CA ASN A 64 2.41 14.91 4.24
C ASN A 64 1.19 14.59 3.38
N ILE A 65 1.33 13.65 2.44
CA ILE A 65 0.29 13.38 1.46
C ILE A 65 -0.17 11.92 1.43
N GLY A 66 0.44 11.06 2.22
CA GLY A 66 0.07 9.66 2.20
C GLY A 66 0.92 8.83 3.13
N TYR A 67 0.73 7.52 3.07
CA TYR A 67 1.61 6.63 3.83
C TYR A 67 1.75 5.26 3.17
N LEU A 68 2.82 4.60 3.56
CA LEU A 68 3.22 3.29 3.08
C LEU A 68 3.53 2.43 4.30
N LYS A 69 2.91 1.26 4.38
CA LYS A 69 3.16 0.33 5.49
C LYS A 69 3.51 -1.03 4.92
N THR A 70 4.67 -1.55 5.32
CA THR A 70 5.14 -2.86 4.85
C THR A 70 5.54 -3.72 6.04
N GLU A 71 5.48 -5.03 5.82
CA GLU A 71 5.97 -6.00 6.78
C GLU A 71 6.97 -6.91 6.08
N ARG A 72 8.21 -6.95 6.59
CA ARG A 72 9.25 -7.81 6.01
C ARG A 72 9.14 -9.19 6.61
N MET A 73 8.88 -10.16 5.75
CA MET A 73 8.84 -11.56 6.13
C MET A 73 10.04 -12.27 5.51
N GLU A 74 10.25 -13.52 5.85
CA GLU A 74 11.47 -14.24 5.42
C GLU A 74 11.65 -14.22 3.91
N ARG A 75 10.59 -14.46 3.15
CA ARG A 75 10.68 -14.58 1.70
C ARG A 75 9.85 -13.57 0.93
N GLU A 76 9.30 -12.59 1.62
CA GLU A 76 8.44 -11.61 0.98
C GLU A 76 8.39 -10.31 1.75
N ILE A 77 8.00 -9.27 1.05
CA ILE A 77 7.60 -8.01 1.65
C ILE A 77 6.08 -7.94 1.47
N PHE A 78 5.35 -7.87 2.57
CA PHE A 78 3.91 -7.69 2.50
C PHE A 78 3.61 -6.20 2.51
N LEU A 79 2.97 -5.72 1.44
CA LEU A 79 2.53 -4.33 1.33
C LEU A 79 1.16 -4.23 2.01
N ALA A 80 1.18 -3.78 3.26
CA ALA A 80 -0.04 -3.71 4.05
C ALA A 80 -0.91 -2.52 3.67
N ASN A 81 -0.29 -1.37 3.40
CA ASN A 81 -1.02 -0.15 3.01
C ASN A 81 -0.18 0.70 2.08
N LEU A 82 -0.85 1.31 1.12
CA LEU A 82 -0.29 2.35 0.27
C LEU A 82 -1.46 3.29 -0.03
N HIS A 83 -1.48 4.43 0.64
CA HIS A 83 -2.55 5.40 0.51
C HIS A 83 -1.98 6.77 0.17
N VAL A 84 -2.58 7.41 -0.83
CA VAL A 84 -2.26 8.78 -1.23
C VAL A 84 -3.53 9.60 -1.07
N HIS A 85 -3.39 10.78 -0.45
CA HIS A 85 -4.52 11.69 -0.27
C HIS A 85 -5.20 11.95 -1.61
N PRO A 86 -6.54 11.99 -1.66
CA PRO A 86 -7.26 12.15 -2.92
C PRO A 86 -6.82 13.33 -3.79
N ASP A 87 -6.42 14.44 -3.16
CA ASP A 87 -5.97 15.62 -3.90
C ASP A 87 -4.65 15.40 -4.65
N TYR A 88 -3.95 14.32 -4.34
CA TYR A 88 -2.64 14.01 -4.94
C TYR A 88 -2.66 12.72 -5.74
N GLN A 89 -3.81 12.07 -5.87
CA GLN A 89 -3.95 10.86 -6.67
C GLN A 89 -3.87 11.18 -8.16
N ASN A 90 -3.64 10.16 -8.98
CA ASN A 90 -3.54 10.27 -10.45
C ASN A 90 -2.37 11.14 -10.92
N ARG A 91 -1.31 11.22 -10.12
CA ARG A 91 -0.08 11.94 -10.48
C ARG A 91 1.13 11.01 -10.57
N GLY A 92 0.89 9.69 -10.52
CA GLY A 92 1.97 8.71 -10.62
C GLY A 92 2.74 8.48 -9.31
N ILE A 93 2.27 9.04 -8.18
CA ILE A 93 2.97 8.91 -6.90
C ILE A 93 2.94 7.47 -6.41
N GLY A 94 1.76 6.86 -6.38
CA GLY A 94 1.62 5.46 -5.96
C GLY A 94 2.42 4.52 -6.86
N SER A 95 2.38 4.76 -8.17
CA SER A 95 3.14 3.96 -9.13
C SER A 95 4.64 4.07 -8.90
N SER A 96 5.13 5.28 -8.61
CA SER A 96 6.54 5.52 -8.36
C SER A 96 7.01 4.77 -7.10
N LEU A 97 6.23 4.82 -6.04
CA LEU A 97 6.58 4.14 -4.79
C LEU A 97 6.49 2.63 -4.93
N LEU A 98 5.48 2.14 -5.65
CA LEU A 98 5.33 0.72 -5.92
C LEU A 98 6.51 0.20 -6.73
N LYS A 99 6.94 0.95 -7.73
CA LYS A 99 8.10 0.59 -8.54
C LYS A 99 9.36 0.50 -7.69
N SER A 100 9.57 1.45 -6.78
CA SER A 100 10.71 1.44 -5.87
C SER A 100 10.68 0.22 -4.94
N LEU A 101 9.51 -0.11 -4.43
CA LEU A 101 9.34 -1.28 -3.57
C LEU A 101 9.64 -2.58 -4.31
N LEU A 102 9.16 -2.70 -5.54
CA LEU A 102 9.42 -3.88 -6.36
C LEU A 102 10.90 -4.02 -6.68
N LEU A 103 11.58 -2.90 -6.95
CA LEU A 103 13.02 -2.93 -7.20
C LEU A 103 13.79 -3.38 -5.96
N LYS A 104 13.42 -2.86 -4.80
CA LYS A 104 14.03 -3.28 -3.54
C LYS A 104 13.83 -4.77 -3.30
N ALA A 105 12.62 -5.26 -3.51
CA ALA A 105 12.32 -6.68 -3.34
C ALA A 105 13.14 -7.55 -4.30
N LYS A 106 13.27 -7.11 -5.54
CA LYS A 106 14.07 -7.81 -6.54
C LYS A 106 15.54 -7.89 -6.10
N GLN A 107 16.08 -6.79 -5.59
CA GLN A 107 17.47 -6.76 -5.10
C GLN A 107 17.67 -7.72 -3.92
N GLN A 108 16.64 -7.94 -3.12
CA GLN A 108 16.69 -8.85 -1.98
C GLN A 108 16.29 -10.29 -2.35
N GLY A 109 15.86 -10.52 -3.59
CA GLY A 109 15.43 -11.83 -4.02
C GLY A 109 14.12 -12.29 -3.40
N VAL A 110 13.24 -11.38 -3.03
CA VAL A 110 11.97 -11.70 -2.38
C VAL A 110 10.79 -11.21 -3.21
N SER A 111 9.62 -11.81 -2.99
CA SER A 111 8.40 -11.37 -3.65
C SER A 111 7.73 -10.24 -2.87
N VAL A 112 6.75 -9.59 -3.50
CA VAL A 112 5.88 -8.61 -2.82
C VAL A 112 4.47 -9.17 -2.88
N SER A 113 3.79 -9.20 -1.74
CA SER A 113 2.40 -9.60 -1.67
C SER A 113 1.55 -8.47 -1.11
N LEU A 114 0.26 -8.49 -1.42
CA LEU A 114 -0.69 -7.50 -0.93
C LEU A 114 -2.10 -8.06 -0.98
N LYS A 115 -3.00 -7.39 -0.29
CA LYS A 115 -4.42 -7.67 -0.36
C LYS A 115 -5.12 -6.46 -0.97
N VAL A 116 -6.06 -6.69 -1.87
CA VAL A 116 -6.83 -5.62 -2.49
C VAL A 116 -8.31 -5.96 -2.42
N LEU A 117 -9.13 -5.00 -1.99
CA LEU A 117 -10.58 -5.23 -1.95
C LEU A 117 -11.10 -5.44 -3.36
N LYS A 118 -12.02 -6.39 -3.53
CA LYS A 118 -12.58 -6.69 -4.85
C LYS A 118 -13.28 -5.49 -5.47
N VAL A 119 -13.85 -4.62 -4.64
CA VAL A 119 -14.55 -3.43 -5.12
C VAL A 119 -13.60 -2.31 -5.56
N ASP A 120 -12.32 -2.40 -5.20
CA ASP A 120 -11.34 -1.39 -5.59
C ASP A 120 -10.68 -1.77 -6.91
N HIS A 121 -11.44 -1.59 -7.99
CA HIS A 121 -10.99 -1.99 -9.33
C HIS A 121 -9.79 -1.20 -9.81
N ALA A 122 -9.70 0.07 -9.43
CA ALA A 122 -8.59 0.92 -9.83
C ALA A 122 -7.27 0.43 -9.23
N ALA A 123 -7.29 0.08 -7.94
CA ALA A 123 -6.10 -0.46 -7.27
C ALA A 123 -5.68 -1.80 -7.90
N ARG A 124 -6.66 -2.67 -8.17
CA ARG A 124 -6.35 -3.96 -8.78
C ARG A 124 -5.69 -3.78 -10.14
N ARG A 125 -6.21 -2.88 -10.97
CA ARG A 125 -5.62 -2.62 -12.30
C ARG A 125 -4.21 -2.07 -12.17
N LEU A 126 -3.98 -1.20 -11.19
CA LEU A 126 -2.64 -0.68 -10.92
C LEU A 126 -1.67 -1.81 -10.62
N TYR A 127 -2.04 -2.70 -9.70
CA TYR A 127 -1.16 -3.80 -9.32
C TYR A 127 -0.91 -4.76 -10.47
N GLU A 128 -1.94 -5.07 -11.25
CA GLU A 128 -1.77 -5.93 -12.43
C GLU A 128 -0.78 -5.34 -13.43
N ARG A 129 -0.79 -4.02 -13.62
CA ARG A 129 0.16 -3.37 -14.52
C ARG A 129 1.61 -3.53 -14.03
N PHE A 130 1.82 -3.71 -12.74
CA PHE A 130 3.15 -3.87 -12.17
C PHE A 130 3.55 -5.33 -11.97
N GLY A 131 2.80 -6.26 -12.55
CA GLY A 131 3.20 -7.65 -12.54
C GLY A 131 2.62 -8.49 -11.40
N PHE A 132 1.69 -7.93 -10.63
CA PHE A 132 1.00 -8.71 -9.61
C PHE A 132 -0.07 -9.58 -10.25
N SER A 133 -0.20 -10.81 -9.78
CA SER A 133 -1.27 -11.70 -10.18
C SER A 133 -2.02 -12.20 -8.95
N ILE A 134 -3.27 -12.61 -9.15
CA ILE A 134 -4.10 -13.12 -8.06
C ILE A 134 -3.56 -14.48 -7.65
N GLU A 135 -3.23 -14.64 -6.36
CA GLU A 135 -2.77 -15.89 -5.78
C GLU A 135 -3.89 -16.60 -5.04
N GLU A 136 -4.72 -15.83 -4.33
CA GLU A 136 -5.84 -16.37 -3.59
C GLU A 136 -7.02 -15.39 -3.67
N GLU A 137 -8.21 -15.95 -3.61
CA GLU A 137 -9.45 -15.16 -3.58
C GLU A 137 -10.18 -15.43 -2.29
N ALA A 138 -10.42 -14.37 -1.50
CA ALA A 138 -11.29 -14.43 -0.34
C ALA A 138 -12.64 -13.82 -0.69
N GLU A 139 -13.53 -13.73 0.29
CA GLU A 139 -14.88 -13.21 0.03
C GLU A 139 -14.84 -11.75 -0.45
N ASP A 140 -14.06 -10.90 0.24
CA ASP A 140 -14.05 -9.47 -0.02
C ASP A 140 -12.78 -8.95 -0.69
N TYR A 141 -11.74 -9.78 -0.80
CA TYR A 141 -10.46 -9.31 -1.32
C TYR A 141 -9.73 -10.39 -2.11
N TYR A 142 -8.75 -9.95 -2.88
CA TYR A 142 -7.77 -10.83 -3.52
C TYR A 142 -6.43 -10.70 -2.83
N LEU A 143 -5.73 -11.81 -2.66
CA LEU A 143 -4.31 -11.80 -2.32
C LEU A 143 -3.54 -11.82 -3.63
N MET A 144 -2.68 -10.84 -3.84
CA MET A 144 -1.89 -10.73 -5.07
C MET A 144 -0.41 -10.78 -4.76
N ARG A 145 0.37 -11.24 -5.72
CA ARG A 145 1.82 -11.40 -5.55
C ARG A 145 2.56 -11.05 -6.82
N ALA A 146 3.71 -10.38 -6.65
CA ALA A 146 4.66 -10.12 -7.71
C ALA A 146 5.97 -10.83 -7.36
N LEU A 147 6.45 -11.68 -8.27
CA LEU A 147 7.67 -12.44 -8.06
C LEU A 147 8.89 -11.60 -8.43
N PRO A 148 10.04 -11.80 -7.76
CA PRO A 148 11.19 -10.92 -7.97
C PRO A 148 11.83 -11.03 -9.35
N HIS A 149 11.61 -12.12 -10.06
CA HIS A 149 12.24 -12.32 -11.38
C HIS A 149 11.35 -11.92 -12.55
N ASP A 150 10.08 -11.58 -12.32
CA ASP A 150 9.13 -11.30 -13.40
C ASP A 150 9.53 -10.09 -14.23
N SER A 151 9.99 -9.02 -13.57
CA SER A 151 10.39 -7.81 -14.27
C SER A 151 11.58 -8.04 -15.20
N SER A 152 12.50 -8.93 -14.82
CA SER A 152 13.65 -9.28 -15.66
C SER A 152 13.20 -9.99 -16.92
N ASN A 153 12.27 -10.92 -16.76
CA ASN A 153 11.74 -11.67 -17.90
C ASN A 153 11.01 -10.76 -18.87
N SER A 154 10.25 -9.81 -18.35
CA SER A 154 9.54 -8.87 -19.18
C SER A 154 10.48 -7.99 -19.98
N ILE A 155 11.59 -7.59 -19.41
CA ILE A 155 12.58 -6.74 -20.06
C ILE A 155 13.32 -7.50 -21.13
N ALA A 156 13.56 -8.78 -20.92
CA ALA A 156 14.31 -9.61 -21.87
C ALA A 156 13.59 -9.83 -23.19
N ARG A 157 12.35 -9.48 -23.27
CA ARG A 157 11.57 -9.63 -24.48
C ARG A 157 11.45 -8.31 -25.23
#